data_04f333e0724f4bb653bfc64df407b81c
#
_entry.id   04f333e0724f4bb653bfc64df407b81c
#
_cell.length_a   1.000
_cell.length_b   1.000
_cell.length_c   1.000
_cell.angle_alpha   90.00
_cell.angle_beta   90.00
_cell.angle_gamma   90.00
#
_symmetry.space_group_name_H-M   'P 1'
#
loop_
_entity.id
_entity.type
_entity.pdbx_description
1 polymer ?
#
loop_
_entity_poly.entity_id
_entity_poly.type
_entity_poly.pdbx_seq_one_letter_code
_entity_poly.pdbx_strand_id
1 'polypeptide(L)'
;EYANLKQNLDNVFAPENFVADIIWNSRKSVSNDALVSGAINHTTVFTKDMNTLKTNKADFKVEANEEGFINPDNDPKGPWKLDPMDAPGIRENLSYGIVNPNTNETFYPAGGRHWRFEQQDTLRLLEEGRILFGKKGTTKPTYKRYKFEALEKGDAITSLWDDVKTTSEGTKLLL
;
A
#
# COMPACT_ATOMS: atom_id res chain seq x y z
N GLU A 1 8.72 20.40 21.76
CA GLU A 1 8.79 21.21 20.50
C GLU A 1 7.76 20.75 19.47
N TYR A 2 7.68 19.45 19.15
CA TYR A 2 6.73 18.90 18.14
C TYR A 2 5.26 19.26 18.44
N ALA A 3 4.80 19.08 19.69
CA ALA A 3 3.41 19.38 20.07
C ALA A 3 3.03 20.85 19.83
N ASN A 4 3.94 21.78 20.14
CA ASN A 4 3.72 23.20 19.91
C ASN A 4 3.71 23.53 18.41
N LEU A 5 4.59 22.91 17.62
CA LEU A 5 4.59 23.05 16.19
C LEU A 5 3.26 22.57 15.59
N LYS A 6 2.80 21.38 15.99
CA LYS A 6 1.53 20.82 15.53
C LYS A 6 0.36 21.75 15.84
N GLN A 7 0.29 22.29 17.07
CA GLN A 7 -0.76 23.22 17.48
C GLN A 7 -0.74 24.53 16.67
N ASN A 8 0.45 25.07 16.40
CA ASN A 8 0.57 26.26 15.56
C ASN A 8 0.12 25.97 14.12
N LEU A 9 0.45 24.81 13.58
CA LEU A 9 0.02 24.41 12.23
C LEU A 9 -1.50 24.16 12.18
N ASP A 10 -2.09 23.59 13.22
CA ASP A 10 -3.55 23.44 13.34
C ASP A 10 -4.25 24.82 13.32
N ASN A 11 -3.67 25.83 13.95
CA ASN A 11 -4.22 27.19 13.92
C ASN A 11 -4.09 27.85 12.54
N VAL A 12 -3.08 27.53 11.75
CA VAL A 12 -2.84 28.10 10.41
C VAL A 12 -3.62 27.39 9.33
N PHE A 13 -3.64 26.05 9.34
CA PHE A 13 -4.18 25.21 8.28
C PHE A 13 -5.54 24.59 8.60
N ALA A 14 -6.01 24.68 9.82
CA ALA A 14 -7.11 23.98 10.46
C ALA A 14 -6.82 22.46 10.69
N PRO A 15 -7.28 21.87 11.82
CA PRO A 15 -6.98 20.48 12.18
C PRO A 15 -7.47 19.46 11.17
N GLU A 16 -8.60 19.71 10.49
CA GLU A 16 -9.17 18.86 9.46
C GLU A 16 -8.31 18.73 8.20
N ASN A 17 -7.37 19.64 8.01
CA ASN A 17 -6.41 19.64 6.90
C ASN A 17 -5.09 18.96 7.24
N PHE A 18 -4.98 18.35 8.41
CA PHE A 18 -3.85 17.50 8.77
C PHE A 18 -3.86 16.22 7.90
N VAL A 19 -2.75 15.95 7.23
CA VAL A 19 -2.58 14.78 6.36
C VAL A 19 -1.86 13.67 7.09
N ALA A 20 -0.66 13.94 7.58
CA ALA A 20 0.17 12.95 8.25
C ALA A 20 1.30 13.60 9.07
N ASP A 21 1.82 12.83 10.01
CA ASP A 21 3.14 13.02 10.60
C ASP A 21 4.07 11.93 10.09
N ILE A 22 5.11 12.33 9.37
CA ILE A 22 6.10 11.43 8.80
C ILE A 22 7.29 11.40 9.73
N ILE A 23 7.64 10.21 10.18
CA ILE A 23 8.79 9.96 11.05
C ILE A 23 9.97 9.53 10.18
N TRP A 24 11.01 10.34 10.18
CA TRP A 24 12.24 10.04 9.47
C TRP A 24 13.32 9.55 10.46
N ASN A 25 13.85 8.36 10.22
CA ASN A 25 15.05 7.83 10.91
C ASN A 25 16.30 8.57 10.41
N SER A 26 16.50 9.78 10.94
CA SER A 26 17.53 10.72 10.48
C SER A 26 18.93 10.40 10.98
N ARG A 27 19.05 9.53 12.00
CA ARG A 27 20.33 9.18 12.65
C ARG A 27 20.34 7.72 13.08
N LYS A 28 21.28 6.94 12.56
CA LYS A 28 21.48 5.52 12.93
C LYS A 28 22.47 5.30 14.09
N SER A 29 23.27 6.32 14.44
CA SER A 29 24.23 6.25 15.55
C SER A 29 23.59 6.63 16.88
N VAL A 30 23.98 5.93 17.94
CA VAL A 30 23.58 6.22 19.33
C VAL A 30 24.50 7.26 19.94
N SER A 31 23.95 8.22 20.69
CA SER A 31 24.70 9.15 21.53
C SER A 31 24.72 8.62 22.95
N ASN A 32 25.89 8.22 23.45
CA ASN A 32 26.05 7.65 24.78
C ASN A 32 25.95 8.70 25.90
N ASP A 33 26.02 10.00 25.56
CA ASP A 33 25.92 11.10 26.50
C ASP A 33 24.47 11.45 26.84
N ALA A 34 23.50 10.90 26.14
CA ALA A 34 22.08 11.16 26.35
C ALA A 34 21.41 9.98 27.05
N LEU A 35 20.45 10.25 27.94
CA LEU A 35 19.60 9.20 28.53
C LEU A 35 18.78 8.47 27.47
N VAL A 36 18.32 9.18 26.45
CA VAL A 36 17.66 8.64 25.26
C VAL A 36 18.27 9.30 24.04
N SER A 37 18.88 8.51 23.16
CA SER A 37 19.48 9.04 21.93
C SER A 37 18.39 9.35 20.91
N GLY A 38 18.28 10.63 20.53
CA GLY A 38 17.37 11.04 19.45
C GLY A 38 17.82 10.51 18.11
N ALA A 39 16.97 9.73 17.46
CA ALA A 39 17.25 9.09 16.17
C ALA A 39 16.27 9.55 15.06
N ILE A 40 15.20 10.24 15.43
CA ILE A 40 14.12 10.59 14.52
C ILE A 40 13.91 12.10 14.40
N ASN A 41 13.42 12.51 13.26
CA ASN A 41 12.80 13.80 13.01
C ASN A 41 11.35 13.62 12.55
N HIS A 42 10.53 14.61 12.85
CA HIS A 42 9.13 14.67 12.43
C HIS A 42 8.98 15.63 11.25
N THR A 43 8.22 15.21 10.25
CA THR A 43 7.78 16.05 9.13
C THR A 43 6.26 16.08 9.12
N THR A 44 5.69 17.17 9.57
CA THR A 44 4.24 17.33 9.63
C THR A 44 3.71 17.86 8.31
N VAL A 45 2.74 17.15 7.74
CA VAL A 45 2.16 17.45 6.43
C VAL A 45 0.73 17.95 6.59
N PHE A 46 0.44 19.10 6.01
CA PHE A 46 -0.89 19.70 5.92
C PHE A 46 -1.25 19.97 4.45
N THR A 47 -2.53 19.95 4.16
CA THR A 47 -3.07 20.45 2.88
C THR A 47 -3.78 21.79 3.10
N LYS A 48 -4.02 22.53 2.03
CA LYS A 48 -4.89 23.71 2.05
C LYS A 48 -6.36 23.32 2.12
N ASP A 49 -6.72 22.20 1.48
CA ASP A 49 -8.08 21.67 1.43
C ASP A 49 -8.04 20.15 1.30
N MET A 50 -8.58 19.46 2.30
CA MET A 50 -8.58 18.00 2.37
C MET A 50 -9.46 17.36 1.29
N ASN A 51 -10.54 18.02 0.86
CA ASN A 51 -11.42 17.47 -0.17
C ASN A 51 -10.73 17.49 -1.53
N THR A 52 -10.05 18.59 -1.84
CA THR A 52 -9.23 18.69 -3.06
C THR A 52 -8.12 17.65 -3.07
N LEU A 53 -7.41 17.45 -1.94
CA LEU A 53 -6.38 16.41 -1.84
C LEU A 53 -6.96 15.01 -2.07
N LYS A 54 -8.11 14.69 -1.45
CA LYS A 54 -8.77 13.38 -1.62
C LYS A 54 -9.21 13.12 -3.06
N THR A 55 -9.70 14.16 -3.75
CA THR A 55 -10.10 14.07 -5.17
C THR A 55 -8.88 13.81 -6.06
N ASN A 56 -7.76 14.48 -5.79
CA ASN A 56 -6.52 14.40 -6.57
C ASN A 56 -5.48 13.47 -5.93
N LYS A 57 -5.90 12.49 -5.13
CA LYS A 57 -4.96 11.62 -4.40
C LYS A 57 -4.03 10.81 -5.29
N ALA A 58 -4.35 10.65 -6.57
CA ALA A 58 -3.47 9.99 -7.55
C ALA A 58 -2.17 10.76 -7.76
N ASP A 59 -2.23 12.11 -7.71
CA ASP A 59 -1.07 12.98 -7.86
C ASP A 59 -0.17 12.99 -6.59
N PHE A 60 -0.71 12.50 -5.47
CA PHE A 60 -0.02 12.39 -4.19
C PHE A 60 0.42 10.95 -3.92
N LYS A 61 1.20 10.40 -4.88
CA LYS A 61 1.73 9.04 -4.82
C LYS A 61 3.17 9.01 -5.29
N VAL A 62 3.85 7.94 -4.93
CA VAL A 62 5.19 7.61 -5.44
C VAL A 62 5.09 6.50 -6.48
N GLU A 63 6.17 6.31 -7.24
CA GLU A 63 6.29 5.17 -8.14
C GLU A 63 6.07 3.86 -7.38
N ALA A 64 5.34 2.94 -8.00
CA ALA A 64 5.07 1.65 -7.37
C ALA A 64 6.35 0.82 -7.27
N ASN A 65 6.47 0.06 -6.17
CA ASN A 65 7.53 -0.92 -6.03
C ASN A 65 7.37 -2.02 -7.09
N GLU A 66 8.40 -2.20 -7.91
CA GLU A 66 8.45 -3.17 -9.01
C GLU A 66 8.91 -4.57 -8.58
N GLU A 67 9.28 -4.75 -7.32
CA GLU A 67 9.80 -6.00 -6.82
C GLU A 67 8.76 -7.13 -6.84
N GLY A 68 9.20 -8.33 -7.19
CA GLY A 68 8.38 -9.54 -7.20
C GLY A 68 7.49 -9.71 -8.43
N PHE A 69 7.53 -8.80 -9.42
CA PHE A 69 6.85 -9.01 -10.69
C PHE A 69 7.71 -9.88 -11.62
N ILE A 70 7.17 -11.04 -12.00
CA ILE A 70 7.79 -12.02 -12.88
C ILE A 70 6.81 -12.43 -13.97
N ASN A 71 7.29 -13.06 -15.06
CA ASN A 71 6.44 -13.59 -16.12
C ASN A 71 6.78 -15.05 -16.40
N PRO A 72 6.43 -15.99 -15.48
CA PRO A 72 6.84 -17.39 -15.58
C PRO A 72 6.08 -18.19 -16.64
N ASP A 73 4.94 -17.69 -17.08
CA ASP A 73 4.04 -18.33 -18.05
C ASP A 73 4.02 -17.63 -19.42
N ASN A 74 4.93 -16.66 -19.62
CA ASN A 74 4.99 -15.83 -20.82
C ASN A 74 3.65 -15.15 -21.14
N ASP A 75 2.95 -14.68 -20.10
CA ASP A 75 1.70 -13.97 -20.25
C ASP A 75 1.88 -12.74 -21.17
N PRO A 76 1.08 -12.60 -22.24
CA PRO A 76 1.23 -11.51 -23.20
C PRO A 76 0.98 -10.13 -22.60
N LYS A 77 0.28 -10.03 -21.48
CA LYS A 77 0.08 -8.78 -20.72
C LYS A 77 1.33 -8.37 -19.92
N GLY A 78 2.35 -9.23 -19.85
CA GLY A 78 3.64 -8.95 -19.22
C GLY A 78 3.78 -9.46 -17.79
N PRO A 79 4.78 -8.97 -17.04
CA PRO A 79 5.06 -9.42 -15.68
C PRO A 79 3.91 -9.18 -14.71
N TRP A 80 3.70 -10.14 -13.81
CA TRP A 80 2.66 -10.13 -12.80
C TRP A 80 3.14 -10.70 -11.47
N LYS A 81 2.41 -10.43 -10.39
CA LYS A 81 2.57 -11.10 -9.11
C LYS A 81 1.21 -11.52 -8.55
N LEU A 82 1.22 -12.50 -7.64
CA LEU A 82 0.01 -12.94 -6.97
C LEU A 82 -0.31 -12.06 -5.78
N ASP A 83 -1.50 -11.51 -5.79
CA ASP A 83 -2.07 -10.81 -4.64
C ASP A 83 -3.24 -11.63 -4.05
N PRO A 84 -3.46 -11.55 -2.71
CA PRO A 84 -4.62 -12.16 -2.09
C PRO A 84 -5.93 -11.62 -2.65
N MET A 85 -6.90 -12.51 -2.87
CA MET A 85 -8.27 -12.13 -3.27
C MET A 85 -9.07 -11.50 -2.13
N ASP A 86 -8.68 -11.72 -0.88
CA ASP A 86 -9.43 -11.26 0.28
C ASP A 86 -8.73 -10.11 1.03
N ALA A 87 -9.53 -9.33 1.77
CA ALA A 87 -9.11 -8.21 2.61
C ALA A 87 -9.73 -8.34 4.01
N PRO A 88 -9.11 -7.74 5.05
CA PRO A 88 -9.68 -7.72 6.40
C PRO A 88 -11.01 -6.97 6.48
N GLY A 89 -11.85 -7.38 7.42
CA GLY A 89 -13.17 -6.81 7.67
C GLY A 89 -14.29 -7.65 7.07
N ILE A 90 -15.51 -7.47 7.59
CA ILE A 90 -16.71 -8.17 7.11
C ILE A 90 -17.47 -7.23 6.18
N ARG A 91 -17.80 -7.71 4.98
CA ARG A 91 -18.69 -7.05 4.03
C ARG A 91 -19.57 -8.12 3.38
N GLU A 92 -20.86 -8.12 3.69
CA GLU A 92 -21.80 -9.16 3.26
C GLU A 92 -21.88 -9.27 1.72
N ASN A 93 -21.94 -8.14 1.03
CA ASN A 93 -21.98 -8.08 -0.42
C ASN A 93 -20.69 -8.60 -1.11
N LEU A 94 -19.57 -8.75 -0.36
CA LEU A 94 -18.31 -9.27 -0.82
C LEU A 94 -17.94 -10.63 -0.21
N SER A 95 -18.95 -11.37 0.28
CA SER A 95 -18.79 -12.69 0.93
C SER A 95 -19.46 -13.82 0.15
N TYR A 96 -19.44 -13.75 -1.16
CA TYR A 96 -20.00 -14.75 -2.08
C TYR A 96 -19.02 -15.91 -2.33
N GLY A 97 -19.53 -17.02 -2.89
CA GLY A 97 -18.70 -18.16 -3.30
C GLY A 97 -18.00 -17.94 -4.62
N ILE A 98 -16.71 -18.26 -4.70
CA ILE A 98 -15.94 -18.31 -5.95
C ILE A 98 -15.73 -19.77 -6.33
N VAL A 99 -16.28 -20.20 -7.47
CA VAL A 99 -16.17 -21.57 -7.96
C VAL A 99 -14.91 -21.70 -8.82
N ASN A 100 -14.08 -22.68 -8.49
CA ASN A 100 -12.96 -23.07 -9.37
C ASN A 100 -13.51 -23.81 -10.60
N PRO A 101 -13.32 -23.30 -11.83
CA PRO A 101 -13.89 -23.92 -13.03
C PRO A 101 -13.30 -25.30 -13.36
N ASN A 102 -12.13 -25.64 -12.81
CA ASN A 102 -11.47 -26.92 -13.10
C ASN A 102 -11.85 -28.03 -12.12
N THR A 103 -12.21 -27.70 -10.87
CA THR A 103 -12.49 -28.68 -9.82
C THR A 103 -13.93 -28.63 -9.31
N ASN A 104 -14.71 -27.61 -9.68
CA ASN A 104 -16.02 -27.26 -9.13
C ASN A 104 -16.03 -27.01 -7.61
N GLU A 105 -14.86 -26.86 -7.00
CA GLU A 105 -14.76 -26.50 -5.59
C GLU A 105 -15.12 -25.03 -5.39
N THR A 106 -15.91 -24.74 -4.36
CA THR A 106 -16.35 -23.37 -4.03
C THR A 106 -15.56 -22.83 -2.83
N PHE A 107 -14.99 -21.66 -3.01
CA PHE A 107 -14.22 -20.96 -1.98
C PHE A 107 -14.97 -19.75 -1.46
N TYR A 108 -14.91 -19.56 -0.14
CA TYR A 108 -15.44 -18.39 0.56
C TYR A 108 -14.30 -17.61 1.24
N PRO A 109 -14.46 -16.30 1.53
CA PRO A 109 -13.45 -15.58 2.30
C PRO A 109 -13.31 -16.20 3.69
N ALA A 110 -12.11 -16.14 4.27
CA ALA A 110 -11.88 -16.61 5.63
C ALA A 110 -12.69 -15.79 6.65
N GLY A 111 -12.93 -16.34 7.83
CA GLY A 111 -13.65 -15.64 8.89
C GLY A 111 -13.07 -14.25 9.19
N GLY A 112 -13.93 -13.26 9.28
CA GLY A 112 -13.51 -11.85 9.48
C GLY A 112 -12.92 -11.15 8.24
N ARG A 113 -13.08 -11.72 7.05
CA ARG A 113 -12.57 -11.19 5.78
C ARG A 113 -13.66 -11.12 4.73
N HIS A 114 -13.40 -10.43 3.64
CA HIS A 114 -14.26 -10.31 2.46
C HIS A 114 -13.42 -10.35 1.18
N TRP A 115 -14.05 -10.61 0.03
CA TRP A 115 -13.36 -10.51 -1.26
C TRP A 115 -13.07 -9.04 -1.62
N ARG A 116 -11.99 -8.79 -2.35
CA ARG A 116 -11.58 -7.43 -2.78
C ARG A 116 -12.40 -6.87 -3.92
N PHE A 117 -13.02 -7.75 -4.70
CA PHE A 117 -13.76 -7.41 -5.91
C PHE A 117 -15.24 -7.75 -5.73
N GLU A 118 -16.07 -7.06 -6.45
CA GLU A 118 -17.48 -7.42 -6.59
C GLU A 118 -17.63 -8.70 -7.43
N GLN A 119 -18.77 -9.39 -7.30
CA GLN A 119 -18.97 -10.68 -7.95
C GLN A 119 -18.82 -10.60 -9.48
N GLN A 120 -19.30 -9.53 -10.09
CA GLN A 120 -19.18 -9.33 -11.55
C GLN A 120 -17.72 -9.16 -11.99
N ASP A 121 -16.93 -8.38 -11.25
CA ASP A 121 -15.51 -8.23 -11.54
C ASP A 121 -14.74 -9.54 -11.33
N THR A 122 -15.11 -10.31 -10.32
CA THR A 122 -14.50 -11.64 -10.08
C THR A 122 -14.80 -12.60 -11.22
N LEU A 123 -16.02 -12.64 -11.76
CA LEU A 123 -16.36 -13.45 -12.91
C LEU A 123 -15.53 -13.06 -14.13
N ARG A 124 -15.41 -11.76 -14.41
CA ARG A 124 -14.54 -11.26 -15.49
C ARG A 124 -13.07 -11.68 -15.29
N LEU A 125 -12.53 -11.54 -14.06
CA LEU A 125 -11.16 -11.98 -13.77
C LEU A 125 -10.96 -13.49 -13.90
N LEU A 126 -11.98 -14.30 -13.63
CA LEU A 126 -11.97 -15.73 -13.88
C LEU A 126 -11.92 -16.04 -15.39
N GLU A 127 -12.76 -15.39 -16.19
CA GLU A 127 -12.78 -15.53 -17.66
C GLU A 127 -11.44 -15.09 -18.29
N GLU A 128 -10.82 -14.05 -17.75
CA GLU A 128 -9.49 -13.59 -18.16
C GLU A 128 -8.35 -14.52 -17.71
N GLY A 129 -8.60 -15.58 -16.95
CA GLY A 129 -7.58 -16.47 -16.39
C GLY A 129 -6.69 -15.79 -15.33
N ARG A 130 -7.17 -14.74 -14.70
CA ARG A 130 -6.41 -13.97 -13.71
C ARG A 130 -6.58 -14.48 -12.29
N ILE A 131 -7.56 -15.32 -12.00
CA ILE A 131 -7.75 -15.94 -10.70
C ILE A 131 -7.14 -17.33 -10.70
N LEU A 132 -6.22 -17.57 -9.77
CA LEU A 132 -5.46 -18.81 -9.65
C LEU A 132 -5.78 -19.50 -8.32
N PHE A 133 -5.95 -20.83 -8.37
CA PHE A 133 -6.28 -21.67 -7.20
C PHE A 133 -5.10 -22.55 -6.77
N GLY A 134 -3.86 -22.09 -7.06
CA GLY A 134 -2.64 -22.85 -6.85
C GLY A 134 -2.48 -24.01 -7.85
N LYS A 135 -1.33 -24.71 -7.78
CA LYS A 135 -0.96 -25.74 -8.75
C LYS A 135 -1.94 -26.93 -8.81
N LYS A 136 -2.57 -27.29 -7.68
CA LYS A 136 -3.52 -28.41 -7.57
C LYS A 136 -4.98 -27.98 -7.66
N GLY A 137 -5.26 -26.70 -7.78
CA GLY A 137 -6.63 -26.17 -7.81
C GLY A 137 -7.37 -26.20 -6.48
N THR A 138 -6.69 -26.51 -5.36
CA THR A 138 -7.29 -26.68 -4.03
C THR A 138 -6.91 -25.60 -3.04
N THR A 139 -6.19 -24.56 -3.48
CA THR A 139 -5.81 -23.45 -2.62
C THR A 139 -6.78 -22.28 -2.80
N LYS A 140 -6.94 -21.52 -1.72
CA LYS A 140 -7.69 -20.26 -1.72
C LYS A 140 -7.32 -19.40 -2.93
N PRO A 141 -8.29 -18.77 -3.61
CA PRO A 141 -8.03 -17.98 -4.79
C PRO A 141 -7.10 -16.79 -4.51
N THR A 142 -6.20 -16.58 -5.45
CA THR A 142 -5.34 -15.41 -5.57
C THR A 142 -5.52 -14.81 -6.96
N TYR A 143 -5.14 -13.57 -7.19
CA TYR A 143 -5.27 -12.99 -8.52
C TYR A 143 -3.94 -12.46 -9.05
N LYS A 144 -3.77 -12.50 -10.37
CA LYS A 144 -2.66 -11.87 -11.08
C LYS A 144 -2.85 -10.35 -11.07
N ARG A 145 -1.96 -9.63 -10.39
CA ARG A 145 -1.83 -8.19 -10.54
C ARG A 145 -0.68 -7.93 -11.50
N TYR A 146 -0.94 -7.27 -12.60
CA TYR A 146 0.10 -6.94 -13.57
C TYR A 146 0.95 -5.75 -13.14
N LYS A 147 2.22 -5.75 -13.59
CA LYS A 147 3.18 -4.68 -13.30
C LYS A 147 2.67 -3.32 -13.80
N PHE A 148 2.16 -3.26 -15.03
CA PHE A 148 1.65 -2.01 -15.60
C PHE A 148 0.49 -1.41 -14.78
N GLU A 149 -0.41 -2.24 -14.25
CA GLU A 149 -1.50 -1.78 -13.37
C GLU A 149 -0.98 -1.20 -12.04
N ALA A 150 0.11 -1.79 -11.52
CA ALA A 150 0.74 -1.28 -10.31
C ALA A 150 1.42 0.08 -10.56
N LEU A 151 2.14 0.21 -11.67
CA LEU A 151 2.80 1.46 -12.07
C LEU A 151 1.80 2.58 -12.32
N GLU A 152 0.70 2.31 -13.03
CA GLU A 152 -0.36 3.27 -13.26
C GLU A 152 -1.02 3.73 -11.95
N LYS A 153 -1.23 2.80 -11.02
CA LYS A 153 -1.87 3.10 -9.74
C LYS A 153 -0.94 3.87 -8.79
N GLY A 154 0.36 3.63 -8.82
CA GLY A 154 1.34 4.12 -7.85
C GLY A 154 1.12 3.61 -6.43
N ASP A 155 2.09 3.82 -5.56
CA ASP A 155 2.03 3.44 -4.14
C ASP A 155 1.79 4.67 -3.25
N ALA A 156 1.17 4.44 -2.09
CA ALA A 156 1.00 5.49 -1.10
C ALA A 156 2.34 5.79 -0.40
N ILE A 157 2.57 7.06 -0.09
CA ILE A 157 3.70 7.46 0.76
C ILE A 157 3.48 6.86 2.15
N THR A 158 4.52 6.27 2.73
CA THR A 158 4.48 5.74 4.10
C THR A 158 4.78 6.85 5.12
N SER A 159 4.25 6.71 6.33
CA SER A 159 4.54 7.64 7.43
C SER A 159 5.85 7.33 8.16
N LEU A 160 6.55 6.26 7.80
CA LEU A 160 7.87 5.91 8.31
C LEU A 160 8.88 5.93 7.17
N TRP A 161 9.91 6.77 7.31
CA TRP A 161 11.04 6.87 6.40
C TRP A 161 12.30 6.32 7.09
N ASP A 162 12.51 5.03 7.01
CA ASP A 162 13.69 4.31 7.53
C ASP A 162 14.64 3.85 6.41
N ASP A 163 14.21 3.90 5.18
CA ASP A 163 14.93 3.55 3.96
C ASP A 163 15.61 4.75 3.29
N VAL A 164 15.25 5.98 3.67
CA VAL A 164 15.90 7.20 3.15
C VAL A 164 17.22 7.48 3.86
N LYS A 165 18.09 8.24 3.17
CA LYS A 165 19.42 8.59 3.70
C LYS A 165 19.33 9.42 4.98
N THR A 166 20.26 9.16 5.90
CA THR A 166 20.43 9.95 7.13
C THR A 166 20.94 11.36 6.81
N THR A 167 20.90 12.27 7.81
CA THR A 167 21.44 13.62 7.67
C THR A 167 22.88 13.64 7.22
N SER A 168 23.73 12.76 7.79
CA SER A 168 25.16 12.67 7.43
C SER A 168 25.38 12.16 6.01
N GLU A 169 24.54 11.26 5.52
CA GLU A 169 24.60 10.75 4.15
C GLU A 169 24.07 11.76 3.15
N GLY A 170 23.04 12.54 3.53
CA GLY A 170 22.50 13.63 2.70
C GLY A 170 23.52 14.75 2.48
N THR A 171 24.26 15.15 3.51
CA THR A 171 25.32 16.17 3.38
C THR A 171 26.39 15.78 2.36
N LYS A 172 26.75 14.51 2.26
CA LYS A 172 27.74 14.02 1.29
C LYS A 172 27.27 14.09 -0.17
N LEU A 173 25.98 14.26 -0.42
CA LEU A 173 25.42 14.41 -1.76
C LEU A 173 25.47 15.87 -2.26
N LEU A 174 25.69 16.81 -1.35
CA LEU A 174 25.74 18.25 -1.65
C LEU A 174 27.17 18.77 -1.86
N LEU A 175 28.18 17.92 -1.60
CA LEU A 175 29.61 18.18 -1.79
C LEU A 175 30.16 17.44 -3.02
#